data_4099329f994823ee6f296be33902508c
#
_entry.id   4099329f994823ee6f296be33902508c
#
_cell.length_a   1.000
_cell.length_b   1.000
_cell.length_c   1.000
_cell.angle_alpha   90.00
_cell.angle_beta   90.00
_cell.angle_gamma   90.00
#
_symmetry.space_group_name_H-M   'P 1'
#
loop_
_entity.id
_entity.type
_entity.pdbx_description
1 polymer ?
#
loop_
_entity_poly.entity_id
_entity_poly.type
_entity_poly.pdbx_seq_one_letter_code
_entity_poly.pdbx_strand_id
1 'polypeptide(L)'
;MRFETATEIDADIDTVWAVQTDIERWPQWTASVRTARRGEAGPLVLGSTARLEQPRLRPTSWRVTEIDPPRCFVWESTTPGVRSRGEHRIVALPDGRVRVELALELTGPLAGPVGWLGGRLVRRYLRLEADGLRRRCEAG
;
A
#
# COMPACT_ATOMS: atom_id res chain seq x y z
N MET A 1 -13.44 5.21 8.79
CA MET A 1 -12.77 6.41 8.25
C MET A 1 -11.86 6.00 7.13
N ARG A 2 -12.00 6.63 5.98
CA ARG A 2 -11.30 6.21 4.75
C ARG A 2 -10.45 7.33 4.21
N PHE A 3 -9.21 6.99 3.81
CA PHE A 3 -8.26 7.90 3.17
C PHE A 3 -7.91 7.33 1.81
N GLU A 4 -7.82 8.18 0.79
CA GLU A 4 -7.57 7.73 -0.58
C GLU A 4 -6.59 8.65 -1.30
N THR A 5 -5.84 8.09 -2.24
CA THR A 5 -5.06 8.84 -3.21
C THR A 5 -4.99 8.03 -4.51
N ALA A 6 -4.65 8.71 -5.60
CA ALA A 6 -4.49 8.05 -6.88
C ALA A 6 -3.40 8.75 -7.68
N THR A 7 -2.79 8.01 -8.60
CA THR A 7 -1.81 8.55 -9.54
C THR A 7 -1.90 7.78 -10.85
N GLU A 8 -1.56 8.45 -11.96
CA GLU A 8 -1.43 7.78 -13.24
C GLU A 8 0.05 7.55 -13.53
N ILE A 9 0.36 6.36 -14.05
CA ILE A 9 1.74 5.92 -14.28
C ILE A 9 1.89 5.53 -15.74
N ASP A 10 2.93 6.05 -16.39
CA ASP A 10 3.28 5.70 -17.75
C ASP A 10 4.13 4.43 -17.76
N ALA A 11 3.50 3.32 -17.49
CA ALA A 11 4.08 1.99 -17.51
C ALA A 11 2.94 0.98 -17.69
N ASP A 12 3.26 -0.24 -18.11
CA ASP A 12 2.22 -1.24 -18.26
C ASP A 12 1.81 -1.84 -16.91
N ILE A 13 0.67 -2.51 -16.91
CA ILE A 13 0.08 -3.04 -15.68
C ILE A 13 0.99 -4.09 -15.02
N ASP A 14 1.67 -4.93 -15.82
CA ASP A 14 2.54 -5.98 -15.27
C ASP A 14 3.76 -5.39 -14.60
N THR A 15 4.35 -4.33 -15.16
CA THR A 15 5.46 -3.62 -14.55
C THR A 15 5.05 -3.02 -13.20
N VAL A 16 3.92 -2.34 -13.17
CA VAL A 16 3.42 -1.71 -11.94
C VAL A 16 3.09 -2.76 -10.88
N TRP A 17 2.45 -3.86 -11.28
CA TRP A 17 2.15 -4.97 -10.38
C TRP A 17 3.42 -5.56 -9.77
N ALA A 18 4.45 -5.79 -10.60
CA ALA A 18 5.71 -6.37 -10.13
C ALA A 18 6.40 -5.47 -9.11
N VAL A 19 6.41 -4.16 -9.34
CA VAL A 19 7.01 -3.20 -8.40
C VAL A 19 6.19 -3.11 -7.12
N GLN A 20 4.88 -3.01 -7.23
CA GLN A 20 4.01 -2.82 -6.08
C GLN A 20 3.96 -4.06 -5.18
N THR A 21 4.07 -5.25 -5.73
CA THR A 21 4.02 -6.49 -4.93
C THR A 21 5.39 -6.94 -4.42
N ASP A 22 6.46 -6.27 -4.82
CA ASP A 22 7.80 -6.53 -4.30
C ASP A 22 8.00 -5.72 -3.01
N ILE A 23 7.33 -6.16 -1.97
CA ILE A 23 7.16 -5.42 -0.71
C ILE A 23 8.49 -5.09 -0.06
N GLU A 24 9.45 -6.02 -0.08
CA GLU A 24 10.73 -5.83 0.61
C GLU A 24 11.60 -4.72 0.00
N ARG A 25 11.27 -4.30 -1.22
CA ARG A 25 11.96 -3.19 -1.88
C ARG A 25 11.25 -1.84 -1.76
N TRP A 26 10.12 -1.80 -1.07
CA TRP A 26 9.40 -0.53 -0.86
C TRP A 26 10.29 0.58 -0.29
N PRO A 27 11.22 0.32 0.65
CA PRO A 27 12.09 1.39 1.15
C PRO A 27 12.95 2.06 0.07
N GLN A 28 13.15 1.40 -1.07
CA GLN A 28 13.94 1.96 -2.17
C GLN A 28 13.21 3.07 -2.92
N TRP A 29 11.88 3.11 -2.87
CA TRP A 29 11.13 4.08 -3.65
C TRP A 29 10.05 4.85 -2.86
N THR A 30 9.79 4.52 -1.60
CA THR A 30 8.90 5.34 -0.78
C THR A 30 9.51 5.63 0.59
N ALA A 31 9.57 6.91 0.93
CA ALA A 31 10.07 7.35 2.24
C ALA A 31 9.08 7.02 3.38
N SER A 32 7.86 6.60 3.05
CA SER A 32 6.87 6.20 4.04
C SER A 32 7.16 4.85 4.70
N VAL A 33 8.11 4.07 4.16
CA VAL A 33 8.47 2.76 4.70
C VAL A 33 9.98 2.73 4.94
N ARG A 34 10.38 2.46 6.19
CA ARG A 34 11.78 2.35 6.57
C ARG A 34 12.31 0.94 6.33
N THR A 35 11.57 -0.07 6.76
CA THR A 35 11.89 -1.47 6.50
C THR A 35 10.62 -2.24 6.16
N ALA A 36 10.76 -3.28 5.34
CA ALA A 36 9.67 -4.16 4.97
C ALA A 36 10.20 -5.59 4.89
N ARG A 37 9.55 -6.52 5.60
CA ARG A 37 9.95 -7.93 5.62
C ARG A 37 8.77 -8.84 5.38
N ARG A 38 8.92 -9.73 4.40
CA ARG A 38 7.94 -10.76 4.10
C ARG A 38 8.05 -11.92 5.09
N GLY A 39 6.91 -12.45 5.50
CA GLY A 39 6.88 -13.65 6.34
C GLY A 39 7.12 -14.94 5.56
N GLU A 40 6.92 -14.93 4.26
CA GLU A 40 7.05 -16.10 3.39
C GLU A 40 7.87 -15.73 2.15
N ALA A 41 8.50 -16.74 1.55
CA ALA A 41 9.16 -16.59 0.25
C ALA A 41 8.16 -16.71 -0.91
N GLY A 42 8.56 -16.27 -2.09
CA GLY A 42 7.76 -16.42 -3.30
C GLY A 42 6.80 -15.27 -3.57
N PRO A 43 5.92 -15.43 -4.58
CA PRO A 43 5.00 -14.37 -4.95
C PRO A 43 4.02 -14.02 -3.83
N LEU A 44 3.50 -12.80 -3.88
CA LEU A 44 2.45 -12.37 -2.97
C LEU A 44 1.16 -13.14 -3.30
N VAL A 45 0.59 -13.79 -2.30
CA VAL A 45 -0.63 -14.60 -2.45
C VAL A 45 -1.57 -14.33 -1.28
N LEU A 46 -2.78 -14.88 -1.36
CA LEU A 46 -3.73 -14.79 -0.25
C LEU A 46 -3.09 -15.37 1.02
N GLY A 47 -3.19 -14.64 2.12
CA GLY A 47 -2.59 -15.04 3.39
C GLY A 47 -1.14 -14.66 3.58
N SER A 48 -0.46 -14.15 2.54
CA SER A 48 0.91 -13.63 2.67
C SER A 48 0.98 -12.56 3.74
N THR A 49 2.09 -12.55 4.49
CA THR A 49 2.30 -11.59 5.57
C THR A 49 3.52 -10.73 5.31
N ALA A 50 3.50 -9.53 5.87
CA ALA A 50 4.64 -8.62 5.83
C ALA A 50 4.63 -7.76 7.08
N ARG A 51 5.84 -7.44 7.57
CA ARG A 51 6.03 -6.51 8.68
C ARG A 51 6.64 -5.22 8.14
N LEU A 52 5.97 -4.11 8.42
CA LEU A 52 6.43 -2.80 8.00
C LEU A 52 6.88 -1.96 9.19
N GLU A 53 7.99 -1.25 9.04
CA GLU A 53 8.37 -0.17 9.93
C GLU A 53 8.24 1.15 9.16
N GLN A 54 7.40 2.04 9.67
CA GLN A 54 7.13 3.33 9.09
C GLN A 54 7.50 4.43 10.09
N PRO A 55 8.10 5.55 9.63
CA PRO A 55 8.47 6.63 10.55
C PRO A 55 7.24 7.10 11.36
N ARG A 56 7.44 7.36 12.65
CA ARG A 56 6.40 7.83 13.59
C ARG A 56 5.31 6.82 13.91
N LEU A 57 5.40 5.59 13.39
CA LEU A 57 4.44 4.54 13.68
C LEU A 57 5.15 3.35 14.30
N ARG A 58 4.41 2.57 15.06
CA ARG A 58 4.92 1.30 15.60
C ARG A 58 5.02 0.30 14.46
N PRO A 59 5.99 -0.63 14.52
CA PRO A 59 6.04 -1.71 13.55
C PRO A 59 4.69 -2.46 13.50
N THR A 60 4.25 -2.75 12.30
CA THR A 60 2.92 -3.30 12.05
C THR A 60 3.01 -4.49 11.13
N SER A 61 2.28 -5.56 11.46
CA SER A 61 2.19 -6.75 10.62
C SER A 61 0.90 -6.70 9.81
N TRP A 62 1.02 -7.03 8.53
CA TRP A 62 -0.07 -7.02 7.56
C TRP A 62 -0.27 -8.40 6.96
N ARG A 63 -1.50 -8.75 6.64
CA ARG A 63 -1.86 -10.02 5.99
C ARG A 63 -2.72 -9.74 4.78
N VAL A 64 -2.38 -10.35 3.65
CA VAL A 64 -3.17 -10.22 2.41
C VAL A 64 -4.48 -10.97 2.60
N THR A 65 -5.59 -10.23 2.47
CA THR A 65 -6.94 -10.75 2.63
C THR A 65 -7.69 -10.86 1.30
N GLU A 66 -7.24 -10.14 0.27
CA GLU A 66 -7.78 -10.25 -1.09
C GLU A 66 -6.63 -10.04 -2.07
N ILE A 67 -6.63 -10.78 -3.17
CA ILE A 67 -5.66 -10.57 -4.25
C ILE A 67 -6.22 -11.04 -5.58
N ASP A 68 -6.08 -10.20 -6.60
CA ASP A 68 -6.48 -10.47 -7.98
C ASP A 68 -5.39 -9.92 -8.91
N PRO A 69 -4.32 -10.71 -9.17
CA PRO A 69 -3.23 -10.23 -10.03
C PRO A 69 -3.72 -10.01 -11.46
N PRO A 70 -3.25 -8.98 -12.13
CA PRO A 70 -2.36 -7.90 -11.71
C PRO A 70 -3.11 -6.62 -11.31
N ARG A 71 -4.34 -6.73 -10.84
CA ARG A 71 -5.26 -5.61 -10.66
C ARG A 71 -5.42 -5.12 -9.23
N CYS A 72 -5.24 -6.02 -8.24
CA CYS A 72 -5.60 -5.63 -6.87
C CYS A 72 -4.95 -6.53 -5.84
N PHE A 73 -4.46 -5.96 -4.74
CA PHE A 73 -4.35 -6.69 -3.49
C PHE A 73 -4.79 -5.79 -2.33
N VAL A 74 -5.34 -6.44 -1.32
CA VAL A 74 -5.80 -5.81 -0.09
C VAL A 74 -5.15 -6.55 1.06
N TRP A 75 -4.63 -5.82 2.02
CA TRP A 75 -4.15 -6.42 3.26
C TRP A 75 -4.70 -5.70 4.48
N GLU A 76 -4.67 -6.39 5.60
CA GLU A 76 -5.22 -5.89 6.86
C GLU A 76 -4.24 -6.05 7.99
N SER A 77 -4.34 -5.13 8.94
CA SER A 77 -3.58 -5.12 10.17
C SER A 77 -4.52 -4.80 11.32
N THR A 78 -4.29 -5.41 12.47
CA THR A 78 -5.09 -5.17 13.67
C THR A 78 -4.19 -4.70 14.80
N THR A 79 -4.56 -3.56 15.39
CA THR A 79 -3.95 -3.05 16.61
C THR A 79 -5.08 -2.84 17.63
N PRO A 80 -4.79 -2.64 18.94
CA PRO A 80 -5.86 -2.47 19.92
C PRO A 80 -6.83 -1.36 19.53
N GLY A 81 -8.10 -1.73 19.34
CA GLY A 81 -9.19 -0.80 19.04
C GLY A 81 -9.27 -0.33 17.57
N VAL A 82 -8.35 -0.74 16.69
CA VAL A 82 -8.34 -0.30 15.29
C VAL A 82 -7.99 -1.47 14.37
N ARG A 83 -8.80 -1.65 13.33
CA ARG A 83 -8.46 -2.50 12.19
C ARG A 83 -8.15 -1.59 11.01
N SER A 84 -7.00 -1.82 10.37
CA SER A 84 -6.57 -1.07 9.19
C SER A 84 -6.68 -1.98 7.98
N ARG A 85 -7.26 -1.45 6.89
CA ARG A 85 -7.39 -2.16 5.62
C ARG A 85 -6.74 -1.30 4.55
N GLY A 86 -5.65 -1.82 3.96
CA GLY A 86 -4.92 -1.15 2.89
C GLY A 86 -5.31 -1.73 1.54
N GLU A 87 -5.79 -0.89 0.62
CA GLU A 87 -6.20 -1.30 -0.72
C GLU A 87 -5.22 -0.78 -1.75
N HIS A 88 -4.85 -1.65 -2.70
CA HIS A 88 -3.94 -1.35 -3.79
C HIS A 88 -4.60 -1.82 -5.08
N ARG A 89 -5.08 -0.86 -5.91
CA ARG A 89 -5.78 -1.18 -7.15
C ARG A 89 -5.05 -0.56 -8.33
N ILE A 90 -4.95 -1.33 -9.41
CA ILE A 90 -4.33 -0.89 -10.66
C ILE A 90 -5.36 -1.05 -11.76
N VAL A 91 -5.65 0.05 -12.45
CA VAL A 91 -6.63 0.08 -13.52
C VAL A 91 -5.91 0.41 -14.83
N ALA A 92 -6.03 -0.45 -15.83
CA ALA A 92 -5.49 -0.16 -17.16
C ALA A 92 -6.31 0.93 -17.82
N LEU A 93 -5.62 1.93 -18.39
CA LEU A 93 -6.25 3.03 -19.09
C LEU A 93 -6.23 2.80 -20.62
N PRO A 94 -7.15 3.43 -21.38
CA PRO A 94 -7.21 3.21 -22.84
C PRO A 94 -5.95 3.61 -23.60
N ASP A 95 -5.13 4.53 -23.05
CA ASP A 95 -3.91 5.02 -23.69
C ASP A 95 -2.67 4.18 -23.36
N GLY A 96 -2.83 3.03 -22.71
CA GLY A 96 -1.73 2.14 -22.32
C GLY A 96 -1.07 2.49 -20.99
N ARG A 97 -1.48 3.59 -20.36
CA ARG A 97 -1.05 3.95 -19.02
C ARG A 97 -1.90 3.20 -17.98
N VAL A 98 -1.55 3.33 -16.72
CA VAL A 98 -2.37 2.78 -15.64
C VAL A 98 -2.71 3.86 -14.63
N ARG A 99 -3.83 3.66 -13.94
CA ARG A 99 -4.19 4.43 -12.76
C ARG A 99 -4.02 3.54 -11.55
N VAL A 100 -3.24 4.00 -10.57
CA VAL A 100 -3.09 3.31 -9.28
C VAL A 100 -3.92 4.05 -8.25
N GLU A 101 -4.73 3.30 -7.54
CA GLU A 101 -5.58 3.81 -6.45
C GLU A 101 -5.14 3.16 -5.15
N LEU A 102 -4.80 3.97 -4.17
CA LEU A 102 -4.41 3.54 -2.84
C LEU A 102 -5.42 4.05 -1.83
N ALA A 103 -5.81 3.19 -0.91
CA ALA A 103 -6.74 3.57 0.16
C ALA A 103 -6.35 2.93 1.47
N LEU A 104 -6.64 3.63 2.56
CA LEU A 104 -6.55 3.08 3.91
C LEU A 104 -7.89 3.32 4.59
N GLU A 105 -8.48 2.25 5.09
CA GLU A 105 -9.73 2.32 5.85
C GLU A 105 -9.46 1.88 7.28
N LEU A 106 -9.87 2.72 8.24
CA LEU A 106 -9.76 2.42 9.66
C LEU A 106 -11.14 2.13 10.21
N THR A 107 -11.28 1.01 10.91
CA THR A 107 -12.52 0.58 11.57
C THR A 107 -12.22 0.20 13.02
N GLY A 108 -13.27 0.05 13.82
CA GLY A 108 -13.16 -0.28 15.23
C GLY A 108 -13.45 0.90 16.15
N PRO A 109 -13.51 0.66 17.49
CA PRO A 109 -13.95 1.69 18.43
C PRO A 109 -13.02 2.91 18.53
N LEU A 110 -11.73 2.74 18.20
CA LEU A 110 -10.77 3.86 18.24
C LEU A 110 -10.45 4.43 16.87
N ALA A 111 -11.12 3.96 15.80
CA ALA A 111 -10.84 4.41 14.44
C ALA A 111 -11.04 5.92 14.26
N GLY A 112 -12.11 6.47 14.82
CA GLY A 112 -12.39 7.90 14.74
C GLY A 112 -11.29 8.77 15.36
N PRO A 113 -10.97 8.60 16.65
CA PRO A 113 -9.88 9.36 17.29
C PRO A 113 -8.52 9.16 16.62
N VAL A 114 -8.17 7.92 16.29
CA VAL A 114 -6.87 7.61 15.67
C VAL A 114 -6.77 8.26 14.29
N GLY A 115 -7.83 8.15 13.48
CA GLY A 115 -7.84 8.75 12.14
C GLY A 115 -7.86 10.28 12.19
N TRP A 116 -8.53 10.86 13.18
CA TRP A 116 -8.55 12.31 13.34
C TRP A 116 -7.18 12.86 13.73
N LEU A 117 -6.50 12.22 14.70
CA LEU A 117 -5.17 12.63 15.15
C LEU A 117 -4.08 12.34 14.12
N GLY A 118 -4.17 11.18 13.44
CA GLY A 118 -3.14 10.72 12.50
C GLY A 118 -3.45 10.95 11.03
N GLY A 119 -4.58 11.61 10.70
CA GLY A 119 -5.03 11.72 9.32
C GLY A 119 -4.05 12.41 8.38
N ARG A 120 -3.36 13.45 8.84
CA ARG A 120 -2.34 14.14 8.02
C ARG A 120 -1.19 13.20 7.66
N LEU A 121 -0.75 12.41 8.63
CA LEU A 121 0.33 11.45 8.42
C LEU A 121 -0.09 10.35 7.45
N VAL A 122 -1.31 9.83 7.59
CA VAL A 122 -1.85 8.82 6.67
C VAL A 122 -1.90 9.36 5.24
N ARG A 123 -2.44 10.57 5.05
CA ARG A 123 -2.51 11.20 3.73
C ARG A 123 -1.12 11.41 3.12
N ARG A 124 -0.17 11.85 3.94
CA ARG A 124 1.21 12.02 3.51
C ARG A 124 1.82 10.70 3.05
N TYR A 125 1.61 9.63 3.82
CA TYR A 125 2.19 8.32 3.50
C TYR A 125 1.57 7.73 2.23
N LEU A 126 0.27 7.86 2.05
CA LEU A 126 -0.38 7.44 0.80
C LEU A 126 0.19 8.19 -0.40
N ARG A 127 0.39 9.50 -0.27
CA ARG A 127 0.96 10.31 -1.35
C ARG A 127 2.41 9.92 -1.63
N LEU A 128 3.22 9.73 -0.61
CA LEU A 128 4.62 9.30 -0.77
C LEU A 128 4.70 7.95 -1.48
N GLU A 129 3.81 7.02 -1.13
CA GLU A 129 3.76 5.72 -1.79
C GLU A 129 3.33 5.86 -3.25
N ALA A 130 2.28 6.61 -3.53
CA ALA A 130 1.81 6.82 -4.91
C ALA A 130 2.88 7.49 -5.77
N ASP A 131 3.48 8.57 -5.29
CA ASP A 131 4.50 9.32 -6.02
C ASP A 131 5.78 8.49 -6.20
N GLY A 132 6.18 7.74 -5.18
CA GLY A 132 7.35 6.88 -5.25
C GLY A 132 7.16 5.73 -6.22
N LEU A 133 6.00 5.10 -6.21
CA LEU A 133 5.64 4.03 -7.15
C LEU A 133 5.71 4.54 -8.59
N ARG A 134 5.13 5.71 -8.83
CA ARG A 134 5.15 6.34 -10.15
C ARG A 134 6.59 6.55 -10.63
N ARG A 135 7.42 7.18 -9.82
CA ARG A 135 8.83 7.44 -10.19
C ARG A 135 9.58 6.15 -10.46
N ARG A 136 9.38 5.14 -9.63
CA ARG A 136 10.06 3.84 -9.78
C ARG A 136 9.67 3.15 -11.08
N CYS A 137 8.38 3.13 -11.40
CA CYS A 137 7.89 2.47 -12.61
C CYS A 137 8.28 3.23 -13.88
N GLU A 138 8.29 4.56 -13.83
CA GLU A 138 8.62 5.38 -15.01
C GLU A 138 10.12 5.50 -15.27
N ALA A 139 10.96 5.24 -14.27
CA ALA A 139 12.41 5.31 -14.41
C ALA A 139 13.01 4.09 -15.11
N GLY A 140 12.27 3.00 -15.14
CA GLY A 140 12.75 1.76 -15.69
C GLY A 140 12.36 1.48 -17.09
#